data_1a474133fa8a02592351617c90cc1e16
#
_entry.id   1a474133fa8a02592351617c90cc1e16
#
_cell.length_a   1.000
_cell.length_b   1.000
_cell.length_c   1.000
_cell.angle_alpha   90.00
_cell.angle_beta   90.00
_cell.angle_gamma   90.00
#
_symmetry.space_group_name_H-M   'P 1'
#
loop_
_entity.id
_entity.type
_entity.pdbx_description
1 polymer ?
#
loop_
_entity_poly.entity_id
_entity_poly.type
_entity_poly.pdbx_seq_one_letter_code
_entity_poly.pdbx_strand_id
1 'polypeptide(L)'
;MVSEIVREIAELTAENKKGVEALYEAESNLAGLENALDKAEATAYLGGTGSVADRQAAAKLSCAEIRFDRDIAKAQVNRVRTKLRVIESALMAQATMSKLMQAEMKL
;
A
#
# COMPACT_ATOMS: atom_id res chain seq x y z
N MET A 1 21.59 25.05 11.00
CA MET A 1 21.90 23.89 10.15
C MET A 1 21.67 22.57 10.84
N VAL A 2 22.34 22.26 11.94
CA VAL A 2 22.13 21.02 12.69
C VAL A 2 20.69 20.89 13.19
N SER A 3 20.10 21.97 13.70
CA SER A 3 18.71 21.99 14.17
C SER A 3 17.70 21.75 13.06
N GLU A 4 17.97 22.19 11.83
CA GLU A 4 17.11 21.94 10.69
C GLU A 4 17.13 20.48 10.27
N ILE A 5 18.32 19.84 10.29
CA ILE A 5 18.47 18.42 9.96
C ILE A 5 17.74 17.56 11.02
N VAL A 6 17.91 17.88 12.29
CA VAL A 6 17.21 17.18 13.39
C VAL A 6 15.70 17.30 13.23
N ARG A 7 15.21 18.50 12.91
CA ARG A 7 13.78 18.73 12.69
C ARG A 7 13.25 17.93 11.50
N GLU A 8 13.97 17.95 10.37
CA GLU A 8 13.58 17.18 9.18
C GLU A 8 13.54 15.68 9.45
N ILE A 9 14.53 15.16 10.18
CA ILE A 9 14.56 13.74 10.57
C ILE A 9 13.35 13.41 11.45
N ALA A 10 13.02 14.27 12.41
CA ALA A 10 11.85 14.08 13.26
C ALA A 10 10.54 14.08 12.48
N GLU A 11 10.38 15.01 11.53
CA GLU A 11 9.21 15.09 10.66
C GLU A 11 9.07 13.86 9.77
N LEU A 12 10.18 13.44 9.12
CA LEU A 12 10.19 12.25 8.27
C LEU A 12 9.93 10.98 9.06
N THR A 13 10.45 10.88 10.28
CA THR A 13 10.20 9.74 11.17
C THR A 13 8.72 9.65 11.53
N ALA A 14 8.10 10.79 11.85
CA ALA A 14 6.66 10.83 12.13
C ALA A 14 5.82 10.46 10.90
N GLU A 15 6.19 10.94 9.71
CA GLU A 15 5.53 10.57 8.47
C GLU A 15 5.69 9.08 8.15
N ASN A 16 6.88 8.52 8.39
CA ASN A 16 7.14 7.10 8.20
C ASN A 16 6.24 6.25 9.10
N LYS A 17 6.08 6.63 10.34
CA LYS A 17 5.21 5.95 11.29
C LYS A 17 3.75 5.96 10.84
N LYS A 18 3.25 7.12 10.40
CA LYS A 18 1.90 7.25 9.82
C LYS A 18 1.75 6.40 8.56
N GLY A 19 2.78 6.36 7.73
CA GLY A 19 2.79 5.58 6.50
C GLY A 19 2.71 4.08 6.75
N VAL A 20 3.40 3.58 7.79
CA VAL A 20 3.33 2.16 8.18
C VAL A 20 1.91 1.79 8.63
N GLU A 21 1.26 2.64 9.41
CA GLU A 21 -0.13 2.44 9.82
C GLU A 21 -1.09 2.49 8.63
N ALA A 22 -0.89 3.44 7.71
CA ALA A 22 -1.68 3.55 6.48
C ALA A 22 -1.50 2.32 5.59
N LEU A 23 -0.29 1.77 5.51
CA LEU A 23 -0.03 0.54 4.76
C LEU A 23 -0.78 -0.65 5.35
N TYR A 24 -0.75 -0.80 6.66
CA TYR A 24 -1.49 -1.86 7.34
C TYR A 24 -2.99 -1.78 7.04
N GLU A 25 -3.58 -0.59 7.15
CA GLU A 25 -5.00 -0.38 6.85
C GLU A 25 -5.32 -0.68 5.39
N ALA A 26 -4.48 -0.23 4.46
CA ALA A 26 -4.66 -0.47 3.02
C ALA A 26 -4.55 -1.96 2.69
N GLU A 27 -3.58 -2.67 3.26
CA GLU A 27 -3.40 -4.11 3.07
C GLU A 27 -4.56 -4.90 3.67
N SER A 28 -5.05 -4.50 4.85
CA SER A 28 -6.21 -5.14 5.49
C SER A 28 -7.48 -4.97 4.66
N ASN A 29 -7.69 -3.77 4.11
CA ASN A 29 -8.80 -3.50 3.21
C ASN A 29 -8.73 -4.36 1.95
N LEU A 30 -7.54 -4.44 1.34
CA LEU A 30 -7.32 -5.28 0.15
C LEU A 30 -7.60 -6.75 0.45
N ALA A 31 -7.10 -7.28 1.56
CA ALA A 31 -7.33 -8.66 1.97
C ALA A 31 -8.82 -8.96 2.16
N GLY A 32 -9.55 -8.01 2.76
CA GLY A 32 -11.01 -8.12 2.93
C GLY A 32 -11.74 -8.18 1.59
N LEU A 33 -11.36 -7.33 0.64
CA LEU A 33 -11.96 -7.30 -0.71
C LEU A 33 -11.61 -8.54 -1.53
N GLU A 34 -10.38 -9.04 -1.43
CA GLU A 34 -9.98 -10.29 -2.09
C GLU A 34 -10.79 -11.48 -1.57
N ASN A 35 -10.97 -11.55 -0.26
CA ASN A 35 -11.80 -12.59 0.35
C ASN A 35 -13.28 -12.48 -0.07
N ALA A 36 -13.82 -11.27 -0.09
CA ALA A 36 -15.19 -11.02 -0.54
C ALA A 36 -15.38 -11.37 -2.01
N LEU A 37 -14.40 -11.05 -2.86
CA LEU A 37 -14.42 -11.39 -4.28
C LEU A 37 -14.41 -12.90 -4.50
N ASP A 38 -13.52 -13.62 -3.83
CA ASP A 38 -13.44 -15.09 -3.93
C ASP A 38 -14.76 -15.75 -3.55
N LYS A 39 -15.37 -15.29 -2.46
CA LYS A 39 -16.68 -15.81 -2.03
C LYS A 39 -17.79 -15.49 -3.01
N ALA A 40 -17.81 -14.26 -3.52
CA ALA A 40 -18.82 -13.82 -4.48
C ALA A 40 -18.71 -14.58 -5.81
N GLU A 41 -17.51 -14.80 -6.31
CA GLU A 41 -17.26 -15.57 -7.53
C GLU A 41 -17.68 -17.03 -7.35
N ALA A 42 -17.32 -17.66 -6.24
CA ALA A 42 -17.71 -19.02 -5.94
C ALA A 42 -19.24 -19.16 -5.84
N THR A 43 -19.91 -18.25 -5.14
CA THR A 43 -21.35 -18.22 -4.99
C THR A 43 -22.04 -18.03 -6.34
N ALA A 44 -21.58 -17.10 -7.14
CA ALA A 44 -22.14 -16.84 -8.49
C ALA A 44 -21.94 -18.05 -9.41
N TYR A 45 -20.79 -18.70 -9.37
CA TYR A 45 -20.50 -19.90 -10.16
C TYR A 45 -21.46 -21.06 -9.78
N LEU A 46 -21.59 -21.31 -8.47
CA LEU A 46 -22.45 -22.39 -7.96
C LEU A 46 -23.94 -22.16 -8.23
N GLY A 47 -24.36 -20.90 -8.23
CA GLY A 47 -25.74 -20.50 -8.53
C GLY A 47 -26.05 -20.40 -10.02
N GLY A 48 -25.03 -20.52 -10.89
CA GLY A 48 -25.20 -20.38 -12.32
C GLY A 48 -25.77 -21.63 -12.99
N THR A 49 -26.18 -21.46 -14.24
CA THR A 49 -26.69 -22.53 -15.10
C THR A 49 -25.90 -22.56 -16.41
N GLY A 50 -25.98 -23.69 -17.12
CA GLY A 50 -25.29 -23.87 -18.37
C GLY A 50 -23.94 -24.56 -18.25
N SER A 51 -23.08 -24.38 -19.25
CA SER A 51 -21.74 -24.98 -19.30
C SER A 51 -20.80 -24.32 -18.27
N VAL A 52 -19.63 -24.93 -18.05
CA VAL A 52 -18.58 -24.37 -17.22
C VAL A 52 -18.20 -22.96 -17.72
N ALA A 53 -18.04 -22.79 -19.03
CA ALA A 53 -17.71 -21.50 -19.64
C ALA A 53 -18.81 -20.46 -19.39
N ASP A 54 -20.08 -20.84 -19.51
CA ASP A 54 -21.22 -19.96 -19.25
C ASP A 54 -21.26 -19.51 -17.77
N ARG A 55 -21.03 -20.44 -16.86
CA ARG A 55 -21.00 -20.15 -15.41
C ARG A 55 -19.85 -19.24 -15.04
N GLN A 56 -18.67 -19.45 -15.62
CA GLN A 56 -17.50 -18.59 -15.39
C GLN A 56 -17.74 -17.17 -15.91
N ALA A 57 -18.32 -17.04 -17.11
CA ALA A 57 -18.63 -15.73 -17.69
C ALA A 57 -19.68 -14.98 -16.85
N ALA A 58 -20.73 -15.67 -16.40
CA ALA A 58 -21.76 -15.09 -15.54
C ALA A 58 -21.21 -14.64 -14.20
N ALA A 59 -20.35 -15.46 -13.58
CA ALA A 59 -19.69 -15.13 -12.32
C ALA A 59 -18.78 -13.89 -12.46
N LYS A 60 -18.01 -13.83 -13.55
CA LYS A 60 -17.17 -12.67 -13.86
C LYS A 60 -17.97 -11.38 -13.98
N LEU A 61 -19.09 -11.45 -14.70
CA LEU A 61 -19.95 -10.29 -14.91
C LEU A 61 -20.60 -9.82 -13.61
N SER A 62 -21.15 -10.75 -12.83
CA SER A 62 -21.82 -10.40 -11.56
C SER A 62 -20.86 -9.87 -10.50
N CYS A 63 -19.57 -10.21 -10.58
CA CYS A 63 -18.55 -9.78 -9.62
C CYS A 63 -17.66 -8.64 -10.13
N ALA A 64 -18.02 -8.02 -11.27
CA ALA A 64 -17.21 -6.97 -11.89
C ALA A 64 -17.01 -5.76 -10.97
N GLU A 65 -18.02 -5.38 -10.20
CA GLU A 65 -17.95 -4.24 -9.28
C GLU A 65 -17.01 -4.51 -8.11
N ILE A 66 -17.12 -5.68 -7.48
CA ILE A 66 -16.22 -6.06 -6.38
C ILE A 66 -14.78 -6.18 -6.88
N ARG A 67 -14.60 -6.69 -8.10
CA ARG A 67 -13.26 -6.78 -8.72
C ARG A 67 -12.66 -5.39 -8.94
N PHE A 68 -13.46 -4.45 -9.38
CA PHE A 68 -13.04 -3.06 -9.54
C PHE A 68 -12.62 -2.47 -8.18
N ASP A 69 -13.41 -2.67 -7.15
CA ASP A 69 -13.09 -2.20 -5.79
C ASP A 69 -11.79 -2.83 -5.28
N ARG A 70 -11.57 -4.13 -5.54
CA ARG A 70 -10.31 -4.82 -5.21
C ARG A 70 -9.14 -4.19 -5.95
N ASP A 71 -9.29 -3.86 -7.22
CA ASP A 71 -8.23 -3.26 -8.03
C ASP A 71 -7.89 -1.85 -7.55
N ILE A 72 -8.88 -1.06 -7.14
CA ILE A 72 -8.67 0.24 -6.49
C ILE A 72 -7.89 0.07 -5.19
N ALA A 73 -8.27 -0.89 -4.35
CA ALA A 73 -7.58 -1.16 -3.09
C ALA A 73 -6.12 -1.59 -3.33
N LYS A 74 -5.87 -2.35 -4.38
CA LYS A 74 -4.52 -2.77 -4.79
C LYS A 74 -3.66 -1.57 -5.20
N ALA A 75 -4.24 -0.65 -5.97
CA ALA A 75 -3.58 0.60 -6.34
C ALA A 75 -3.25 1.45 -5.10
N GLN A 76 -4.15 1.48 -4.13
CA GLN A 76 -3.96 2.19 -2.87
C GLN A 76 -2.77 1.63 -2.08
N VAL A 77 -2.65 0.31 -1.95
CA VAL A 77 -1.50 -0.36 -1.32
C VAL A 77 -0.19 0.05 -2.01
N ASN A 78 -0.16 -0.01 -3.33
CA ASN A 78 1.02 0.35 -4.11
C ASN A 78 1.41 1.83 -3.93
N ARG A 79 0.43 2.71 -3.86
CA ARG A 79 0.64 4.14 -3.61
C ARG A 79 1.26 4.39 -2.25
N VAL A 80 0.76 3.76 -1.21
CA VAL A 80 1.31 3.89 0.16
C VAL A 80 2.74 3.34 0.22
N ARG A 81 2.99 2.19 -0.39
CA ARG A 81 4.34 1.61 -0.47
C ARG A 81 5.33 2.53 -1.15
N THR A 82 4.92 3.14 -2.27
CA THR A 82 5.77 4.09 -3.00
C THR A 82 6.09 5.30 -2.15
N LYS A 83 5.10 5.85 -1.45
CA LYS A 83 5.30 6.97 -0.54
C LYS A 83 6.28 6.62 0.59
N LEU A 84 6.16 5.43 1.17
CA LEU A 84 7.08 4.96 2.21
C LEU A 84 8.52 4.84 1.70
N ARG A 85 8.73 4.36 0.47
CA ARG A 85 10.07 4.30 -0.13
C ARG A 85 10.69 5.69 -0.28
N VAL A 86 9.88 6.67 -0.67
CA VAL A 86 10.34 8.07 -0.78
C VAL A 86 10.77 8.60 0.59
N ILE A 87 9.98 8.34 1.63
CA ILE A 87 10.30 8.75 3.00
C ILE A 87 11.59 8.07 3.48
N GLU A 88 11.74 6.77 3.25
CA GLU A 88 12.94 6.01 3.61
C GLU A 88 14.19 6.58 2.92
N SER A 89 14.08 6.88 1.62
CA SER A 89 15.18 7.50 0.86
C SER A 89 15.55 8.87 1.42
N ALA A 90 14.57 9.67 1.79
CA ALA A 90 14.80 10.99 2.41
C ALA A 90 15.48 10.86 3.78
N LEU A 91 15.08 9.87 4.58
CA LEU A 91 15.73 9.58 5.87
C LEU A 91 17.19 9.15 5.71
N MET A 92 17.47 8.31 4.72
CA MET A 92 18.84 7.89 4.40
C MET A 92 19.70 9.08 3.96
N ALA A 93 19.15 9.98 3.16
CA ALA A 93 19.85 11.19 2.72
C ALA A 93 20.18 12.09 3.91
N GLN A 94 19.25 12.28 4.82
CA GLN A 94 19.44 13.08 6.03
C GLN A 94 20.48 12.45 6.97
N ALA A 95 20.47 11.13 7.10
CA ALA A 95 21.47 10.40 7.89
C ALA A 95 22.88 10.58 7.29
N THR A 96 23.02 10.54 5.99
CA THR A 96 24.29 10.77 5.28
C THR A 96 24.78 12.19 5.51
N MET A 97 23.93 13.19 5.36
CA MET A 97 24.27 14.60 5.63
C MET A 97 24.70 14.81 7.07
N SER A 98 24.02 14.19 8.03
CA SER A 98 24.37 14.25 9.44
C SER A 98 25.78 13.70 9.70
N LYS A 99 26.14 12.57 9.08
CA LYS A 99 27.49 11.99 9.17
C LYS A 99 28.56 12.90 8.60
N LEU A 100 28.30 13.50 7.43
CA LEU A 100 29.22 14.42 6.79
C LEU A 100 29.47 15.66 7.67
N MET A 101 28.42 16.21 8.27
CA MET A 101 28.55 17.35 9.18
C MET A 101 29.34 17.02 10.42
N GLN A 102 29.15 15.82 10.99
CA GLN A 102 29.94 15.35 12.11
C GLN A 102 31.42 15.22 11.76
N ALA A 103 31.72 14.72 10.57
CA ALA A 103 33.09 14.60 10.09
C ALA A 103 33.74 15.99 9.92
N GLU A 104 33.04 16.98 9.40
CA GLU A 104 33.51 18.35 9.31
C GLU A 104 33.80 18.97 10.68
N MET A 105 32.94 18.71 11.64
CA MET A 105 33.11 19.23 13.00
C MET A 105 34.31 18.66 13.74
N LYS A 106 34.81 17.49 13.35
CA LYS A 106 35.98 16.84 13.93
C LYS A 106 37.30 17.34 13.35
N LEU A 107 37.25 17.99 12.23
CA LEU A 107 38.43 18.57 11.58
C LEU A 107 38.79 19.91 12.19
#